data_be13f8a16eafa41a7899231c308713ce
#
_entry.id   be13f8a16eafa41a7899231c308713ce
#
_cell.length_a   1.000
_cell.length_b   1.000
_cell.length_c   1.000
_cell.angle_alpha   90.00
_cell.angle_beta   90.00
_cell.angle_gamma   90.00
#
_symmetry.space_group_name_H-M   'P 1'
#
loop_
_entity.id
_entity.type
_entity.pdbx_description
1 polymer ?
#
loop_
_entity_poly.entity_id
_entity_poly.type
_entity_poly.pdbx_seq_one_letter_code
_entity_poly.pdbx_strand_id
1 'polypeptide(L)'
;HLGSEAAQRSLAALAKGEIVFNYLGQFEAGVSDGLLLPATESTGEGVSPLAPLGSLLSIDGQVSGGELSLGWTFSGEVFNTATIQRLADDYASELAQLIAHCVSAHAGGVTPSDFPLAGLSQLQLDQFPVAAAEIADLYPLSPMQQGMLFHSLFEEEGASYINQLRAEVRGLDVERFRAAWQAVVDSHDVLRANFVSSFGEPLQVIRKQRAAVSYTHL
;
A
#
# COMPACT_ATOMS: atom_id res chain seq x y z
N HIS A 1 29.91 16.00 -4.43
CA HIS A 1 31.18 15.83 -5.17
C HIS A 1 31.16 14.68 -6.19
N LEU A 2 30.08 13.93 -6.35
CA LEU A 2 29.99 12.76 -7.25
C LEU A 2 29.30 13.05 -8.59
N GLY A 3 28.77 14.25 -8.82
CA GLY A 3 28.09 14.62 -10.06
C GLY A 3 28.97 15.49 -10.97
N SER A 4 28.59 15.58 -12.26
CA SER A 4 29.21 16.53 -13.20
C SER A 4 28.98 17.98 -12.72
N GLU A 5 29.85 18.91 -13.15
CA GLU A 5 29.67 20.34 -12.83
C GLU A 5 28.31 20.90 -13.30
N ALA A 6 27.74 20.36 -14.39
CA ALA A 6 26.43 20.73 -14.88
C ALA A 6 25.32 20.28 -13.90
N ALA A 7 25.41 19.05 -13.38
CA ALA A 7 24.49 18.55 -12.39
C ALA A 7 24.57 19.31 -11.07
N GLN A 8 25.80 19.65 -10.62
CA GLN A 8 26.01 20.47 -9.42
C GLN A 8 25.39 21.87 -9.57
N ARG A 9 25.57 22.52 -10.72
CA ARG A 9 24.96 23.82 -11.01
C ARG A 9 23.43 23.75 -11.07
N SER A 10 22.88 22.70 -11.71
CA SER A 10 21.42 22.49 -11.76
C SER A 10 20.84 22.29 -10.38
N LEU A 11 21.48 21.47 -9.52
CA LEU A 11 21.04 21.24 -8.15
C LEU A 11 21.17 22.51 -7.28
N ALA A 12 22.25 23.28 -7.44
CA ALA A 12 22.44 24.52 -6.71
C ALA A 12 21.43 25.62 -7.09
N ALA A 13 20.87 25.54 -8.29
CA ALA A 13 19.82 26.47 -8.78
C ALA A 13 18.40 26.12 -8.29
N LEU A 14 18.21 24.93 -7.71
CA LEU A 14 16.91 24.57 -7.14
C LEU A 14 16.61 25.40 -5.89
N ALA A 15 15.35 25.80 -5.76
CA ALA A 15 14.88 26.45 -4.53
C ALA A 15 15.10 25.49 -3.34
N LYS A 16 15.67 26.02 -2.25
CA LYS A 16 15.79 25.25 -1.02
C LYS A 16 14.41 25.16 -0.38
N GLY A 17 14.11 23.97 0.15
CA GLY A 17 12.89 23.77 0.94
C GLY A 17 12.93 24.66 2.18
N GLU A 18 11.87 25.43 2.41
CA GLU A 18 11.75 26.31 3.57
C GLU A 18 11.26 25.55 4.79
N ILE A 19 10.54 24.43 4.59
CA ILE A 19 10.03 23.55 5.63
C ILE A 19 10.67 22.18 5.46
N VAL A 20 11.19 21.62 6.54
CA VAL A 20 11.72 20.25 6.60
C VAL A 20 10.85 19.44 7.54
N PHE A 21 10.35 18.31 7.07
CA PHE A 21 9.66 17.30 7.88
C PHE A 21 10.52 16.04 7.91
N ASN A 22 10.82 15.55 9.12
CA ASN A 22 11.60 14.36 9.33
C ASN A 22 10.88 13.43 10.30
N TYR A 23 10.59 12.21 9.87
CA TYR A 23 9.99 11.18 10.73
C TYR A 23 11.03 10.09 10.99
N LEU A 24 11.42 9.98 12.25
CA LEU A 24 12.50 9.08 12.71
C LEU A 24 12.03 7.64 12.94
N GLY A 25 10.73 7.39 12.82
CA GLY A 25 10.15 6.05 13.00
C GLY A 25 9.85 5.72 14.47
N GLN A 26 9.78 4.41 14.74
CA GLN A 26 9.45 3.87 16.06
C GLN A 26 10.71 3.32 16.73
N PHE A 27 11.06 3.84 17.90
CA PHE A 27 12.32 3.56 18.59
C PHE A 27 12.30 2.32 19.50
N GLU A 28 11.15 1.72 19.75
CA GLU A 28 11.02 0.65 20.74
C GLU A 28 11.53 -0.71 20.28
N ALA A 29 11.61 -0.97 18.98
CA ALA A 29 11.92 -2.29 18.44
C ALA A 29 13.36 -2.77 18.66
N GLY A 30 14.27 -1.90 19.11
CA GLY A 30 15.70 -2.23 19.30
C GLY A 30 16.16 -2.37 20.75
N VAL A 31 15.31 -2.06 21.73
CA VAL A 31 15.70 -1.95 23.15
C VAL A 31 15.06 -3.03 24.04
N SER A 32 14.26 -3.92 23.46
CA SER A 32 13.45 -4.92 24.20
C SER A 32 14.25 -6.02 24.90
N ASP A 33 15.55 -6.17 24.63
CA ASP A 33 16.38 -7.22 25.27
C ASP A 33 17.05 -6.80 26.59
N GLY A 34 16.68 -5.65 27.15
CA GLY A 34 17.09 -5.26 28.52
C GLY A 34 18.55 -4.89 28.71
N LEU A 35 19.39 -4.93 27.66
CA LEU A 35 20.80 -4.60 27.76
C LEU A 35 21.08 -3.08 27.68
N LEU A 36 20.21 -2.34 26.99
CA LEU A 36 20.27 -0.88 26.86
C LEU A 36 18.89 -0.31 27.17
N LEU A 37 18.82 0.63 28.08
CA LEU A 37 17.60 1.38 28.37
C LEU A 37 17.80 2.85 27.96
N PRO A 38 16.79 3.53 27.44
CA PRO A 38 16.86 4.96 27.22
C PRO A 38 17.14 5.67 28.53
N ALA A 39 18.16 6.56 28.53
CA ALA A 39 18.43 7.40 29.68
C ALA A 39 17.32 8.45 29.82
N THR A 40 16.94 8.74 31.05
CA THR A 40 15.95 9.79 31.37
C THR A 40 16.59 11.17 31.48
N GLU A 41 17.90 11.21 31.54
CA GLU A 41 18.69 12.44 31.65
C GLU A 41 18.76 13.14 30.29
N SER A 42 18.65 14.47 30.33
CA SER A 42 18.85 15.30 29.15
C SER A 42 20.32 15.27 28.71
N THR A 43 20.54 15.05 27.42
CA THR A 43 21.90 15.19 26.82
C THR A 43 22.35 16.65 26.68
N GLY A 44 21.52 17.61 27.10
CA GLY A 44 21.71 19.04 26.85
C GLY A 44 21.31 19.45 25.42
N GLU A 45 21.60 20.69 25.07
CA GLU A 45 21.34 21.21 23.73
C GLU A 45 22.37 20.66 22.73
N GLY A 46 21.92 19.86 21.78
CA GLY A 46 22.78 19.27 20.73
C GLY A 46 23.24 20.28 19.68
N VAL A 47 22.60 21.46 19.63
CA VAL A 47 22.91 22.53 18.67
C VAL A 47 22.96 23.86 19.41
N SER A 48 23.95 24.70 19.09
CA SER A 48 24.01 26.06 19.67
C SER A 48 22.76 26.86 19.33
N PRO A 49 22.16 27.58 20.28
CA PRO A 49 21.01 28.48 20.01
C PRO A 49 21.36 29.62 19.04
N LEU A 50 22.66 29.88 18.81
CA LEU A 50 23.15 30.86 17.84
C LEU A 50 23.47 30.24 16.46
N ALA A 51 23.30 28.94 16.29
CA ALA A 51 23.53 28.30 14.99
C ALA A 51 22.45 28.71 14.00
N PRO A 52 22.81 28.99 12.73
CA PRO A 52 21.81 29.27 11.70
C PRO A 52 20.97 28.03 11.43
N LEU A 53 19.65 28.20 11.37
CA LEU A 53 18.72 27.15 10.97
C LEU A 53 18.92 26.83 9.48
N GLY A 54 18.93 25.57 9.13
CA GLY A 54 19.03 25.11 7.74
C GLY A 54 17.75 25.32 6.93
N SER A 55 16.61 25.48 7.62
CA SER A 55 15.28 25.71 7.09
C SER A 55 14.54 26.74 7.96
N LEU A 56 13.47 27.35 7.47
CA LEU A 56 12.66 28.29 8.25
C LEU A 56 11.88 27.57 9.36
N LEU A 57 11.44 26.34 9.08
CA LEU A 57 10.71 25.49 10.03
C LEU A 57 11.21 24.04 9.87
N SER A 58 11.56 23.40 10.98
CA SER A 58 11.83 21.95 11.04
C SER A 58 10.81 21.27 11.94
N ILE A 59 10.27 20.16 11.47
CA ILE A 59 9.32 19.33 12.20
C ILE A 59 9.91 17.94 12.28
N ASP A 60 10.27 17.51 13.50
CA ASP A 60 10.87 16.20 13.73
C ASP A 60 9.90 15.33 14.52
N GLY A 61 9.51 14.18 13.95
CA GLY A 61 8.54 13.25 14.51
C GLY A 61 9.17 11.92 14.91
N GLN A 62 8.73 11.37 16.02
CA GLN A 62 9.09 10.02 16.46
C GLN A 62 7.97 9.38 17.26
N VAL A 63 7.92 8.05 17.26
CA VAL A 63 7.06 7.29 18.18
C VAL A 63 7.93 6.65 19.25
N SER A 64 7.57 6.88 20.51
CA SER A 64 8.21 6.29 21.68
C SER A 64 7.15 6.00 22.74
N GLY A 65 7.21 4.84 23.41
CA GLY A 65 6.17 4.45 24.39
C GLY A 65 4.76 4.32 23.79
N GLY A 66 4.64 4.08 22.48
CA GLY A 66 3.35 4.07 21.80
C GLY A 66 2.75 5.45 21.52
N GLU A 67 3.46 6.53 21.83
CA GLU A 67 3.02 7.91 21.63
C GLU A 67 3.82 8.60 20.53
N LEU A 68 3.11 9.29 19.63
CA LEU A 68 3.72 10.16 18.61
C LEU A 68 4.10 11.49 19.24
N SER A 69 5.37 11.85 19.15
CA SER A 69 5.90 13.15 19.56
C SER A 69 6.39 13.92 18.34
N LEU A 70 6.03 15.20 18.25
CA LEU A 70 6.45 16.11 17.18
C LEU A 70 7.16 17.33 17.79
N GLY A 71 8.43 17.49 17.45
CA GLY A 71 9.22 18.68 17.79
C GLY A 71 9.16 19.71 16.67
N TRP A 72 8.89 20.96 17.00
CA TRP A 72 8.79 22.09 16.07
C TRP A 72 9.89 23.08 16.35
N THR A 73 10.86 23.19 15.42
CA THR A 73 12.00 24.12 15.55
C THR A 73 11.89 25.23 14.53
N PHE A 74 11.91 26.48 15.00
CA PHE A 74 11.76 27.67 14.18
C PHE A 74 12.51 28.86 14.78
N SER A 75 12.73 29.92 13.97
CA SER A 75 13.27 31.19 14.46
C SER A 75 12.15 32.11 14.97
N GLY A 76 12.26 32.55 16.17
CA GLY A 76 11.34 33.55 16.77
C GLY A 76 11.43 34.95 16.12
N GLU A 77 12.47 35.19 15.32
CA GLU A 77 12.60 36.42 14.52
C GLU A 77 11.76 36.34 13.22
N VAL A 78 11.46 35.11 12.75
CA VAL A 78 10.70 34.88 11.52
C VAL A 78 9.24 34.57 11.81
N PHE A 79 8.98 33.75 12.82
CA PHE A 79 7.65 33.28 13.17
C PHE A 79 7.24 33.68 14.59
N ASN A 80 6.00 34.07 14.75
CA ASN A 80 5.40 34.24 16.07
C ASN A 80 5.08 32.87 16.67
N THR A 81 5.51 32.61 17.92
CA THR A 81 5.26 31.37 18.65
C THR A 81 3.79 30.95 18.65
N ALA A 82 2.86 31.89 18.82
CA ALA A 82 1.43 31.61 18.79
C ALA A 82 0.95 31.09 17.41
N THR A 83 1.61 31.52 16.33
CA THR A 83 1.29 31.04 14.98
C THR A 83 1.74 29.59 14.81
N ILE A 84 2.95 29.26 15.27
CA ILE A 84 3.47 27.88 15.20
C ILE A 84 2.67 26.96 16.14
N GLN A 85 2.31 27.43 17.33
CA GLN A 85 1.48 26.65 18.25
C GLN A 85 0.13 26.29 17.61
N ARG A 86 -0.55 27.27 17.01
CA ARG A 86 -1.82 26.99 16.30
C ARG A 86 -1.63 26.01 15.15
N LEU A 87 -0.55 26.14 14.38
CA LEU A 87 -0.25 25.21 13.29
C LEU A 87 -0.02 23.78 13.82
N ALA A 88 0.66 23.63 14.95
CA ALA A 88 0.89 22.33 15.60
C ALA A 88 -0.42 21.73 16.12
N ASP A 89 -1.30 22.55 16.71
CA ASP A 89 -2.60 22.11 17.21
C ASP A 89 -3.53 21.69 16.05
N ASP A 90 -3.55 22.47 14.96
CA ASP A 90 -4.28 22.13 13.73
C ASP A 90 -3.76 20.83 13.11
N TYR A 91 -2.44 20.66 13.02
CA TYR A 91 -1.82 19.44 12.54
C TYR A 91 -2.22 18.21 13.37
N ALA A 92 -2.17 18.31 14.69
CA ALA A 92 -2.56 17.24 15.58
C ALA A 92 -4.04 16.87 15.41
N SER A 93 -4.91 17.86 15.25
CA SER A 93 -6.35 17.67 14.99
C SER A 93 -6.60 16.95 13.67
N GLU A 94 -5.99 17.42 12.59
CA GLU A 94 -6.13 16.82 11.25
C GLU A 94 -5.59 15.38 11.22
N LEU A 95 -4.45 15.14 11.86
CA LEU A 95 -3.88 13.80 11.98
C LEU A 95 -4.82 12.87 12.76
N ALA A 96 -5.41 13.33 13.86
CA ALA A 96 -6.37 12.53 14.62
C ALA A 96 -7.63 12.20 13.79
N GLN A 97 -8.15 13.15 13.00
CA GLN A 97 -9.27 12.93 12.09
C GLN A 97 -8.92 11.92 10.99
N LEU A 98 -7.72 12.04 10.41
CA LEU A 98 -7.23 11.09 9.40
C LEU A 98 -7.13 9.67 9.97
N ILE A 99 -6.57 9.52 11.18
CA ILE A 99 -6.50 8.23 11.87
C ILE A 99 -7.90 7.67 12.12
N ALA A 100 -8.81 8.50 12.65
CA ALA A 100 -10.20 8.08 12.89
C ALA A 100 -10.90 7.64 11.60
N HIS A 101 -10.66 8.33 10.49
CA HIS A 101 -11.14 7.91 9.17
C HIS A 101 -10.54 6.56 8.78
N CYS A 102 -9.22 6.39 8.84
CA CYS A 102 -8.53 5.18 8.40
C CYS A 102 -8.92 3.92 9.18
N VAL A 103 -9.31 4.06 10.47
CA VAL A 103 -9.77 2.92 11.29
C VAL A 103 -11.28 2.69 11.21
N SER A 104 -12.02 3.54 10.50
CA SER A 104 -13.46 3.40 10.35
C SER A 104 -13.82 2.20 9.46
N ALA A 105 -14.99 1.60 9.69
CA ALA A 105 -15.49 0.48 8.89
C ALA A 105 -15.73 0.83 7.41
N HIS A 106 -15.80 2.10 7.09
CA HIS A 106 -16.00 2.62 5.73
C HIS A 106 -14.71 3.10 5.08
N ALA A 107 -13.59 3.07 5.81
CA ALA A 107 -12.29 3.38 5.23
C ALA A 107 -11.88 2.24 4.30
N GLY A 108 -11.53 2.59 3.11
CA GLY A 108 -11.06 1.65 2.10
C GLY A 108 -11.51 2.10 0.72
N GLY A 109 -10.82 1.61 -0.26
CA GLY A 109 -11.02 1.92 -1.66
C GLY A 109 -9.79 1.48 -2.43
N VAL A 110 -9.85 1.66 -3.71
CA VAL A 110 -8.71 1.45 -4.61
C VAL A 110 -8.57 2.64 -5.53
N THR A 111 -7.35 2.94 -5.88
CA THR A 111 -6.99 4.01 -6.79
C THR A 111 -6.24 3.45 -8.00
N PRO A 112 -6.11 4.18 -9.10
CA PRO A 112 -5.29 3.76 -10.23
C PRO A 112 -3.84 3.41 -9.85
N SER A 113 -3.32 4.00 -8.78
CA SER A 113 -1.96 3.72 -8.28
C SER A 113 -1.81 2.32 -7.68
N ASP A 114 -2.90 1.73 -7.20
CA ASP A 114 -2.88 0.36 -6.66
C ASP A 114 -2.76 -0.69 -7.78
N PHE A 115 -3.17 -0.33 -9.00
CA PHE A 115 -3.16 -1.21 -10.18
C PHE A 115 -2.53 -0.51 -11.40
N PRO A 116 -1.24 -0.14 -11.35
CA PRO A 116 -0.62 0.69 -12.37
C PRO A 116 -0.58 0.05 -13.76
N LEU A 117 -0.64 -1.27 -13.85
CA LEU A 117 -0.63 -2.00 -15.13
C LEU A 117 -2.02 -2.06 -15.78
N ALA A 118 -3.09 -1.85 -15.03
CA ALA A 118 -4.45 -1.93 -15.54
C ALA A 118 -4.83 -0.73 -16.42
N GLY A 119 -4.15 0.40 -16.26
CA GLY A 119 -4.39 1.62 -17.05
C GLY A 119 -5.79 2.23 -16.88
N LEU A 120 -6.49 1.92 -15.78
CA LEU A 120 -7.84 2.39 -15.50
C LEU A 120 -7.83 3.78 -14.85
N SER A 121 -8.82 4.60 -15.19
CA SER A 121 -9.15 5.81 -14.44
C SER A 121 -9.92 5.48 -13.16
N GLN A 122 -10.01 6.43 -12.21
CA GLN A 122 -10.80 6.26 -10.99
C GLN A 122 -12.27 5.94 -11.30
N LEU A 123 -12.87 6.65 -12.27
CA LEU A 123 -14.25 6.40 -12.68
C LEU A 123 -14.48 4.95 -13.17
N GLN A 124 -13.52 4.38 -13.88
CA GLN A 124 -13.58 2.99 -14.34
C GLN A 124 -13.42 2.00 -13.19
N LEU A 125 -12.55 2.31 -12.22
CA LEU A 125 -12.42 1.52 -11.00
C LEU A 125 -13.68 1.55 -10.14
N ASP A 126 -14.32 2.70 -10.00
CA ASP A 126 -15.58 2.86 -9.25
C ASP A 126 -16.74 2.09 -9.88
N GLN A 127 -16.71 1.89 -11.20
CA GLN A 127 -17.69 1.13 -11.97
C GLN A 127 -17.27 -0.33 -12.22
N PHE A 128 -16.16 -0.75 -11.66
CA PHE A 128 -15.64 -2.09 -11.92
C PHE A 128 -16.58 -3.18 -11.39
N PRO A 129 -16.82 -4.28 -12.16
CA PRO A 129 -17.85 -5.27 -11.80
C PRO A 129 -17.48 -6.18 -10.62
N VAL A 130 -16.29 -5.98 -10.05
CA VAL A 130 -15.82 -6.66 -8.84
C VAL A 130 -15.61 -5.62 -7.76
N ALA A 131 -16.15 -5.86 -6.57
CA ALA A 131 -15.99 -4.94 -5.46
C ALA A 131 -14.50 -4.73 -5.11
N ALA A 132 -14.10 -3.49 -4.89
CA ALA A 132 -12.70 -3.11 -4.57
C ALA A 132 -12.12 -3.94 -3.42
N ALA A 133 -12.92 -4.23 -2.40
CA ALA A 133 -12.50 -5.05 -1.25
C ALA A 133 -12.12 -6.50 -1.62
N GLU A 134 -12.62 -7.02 -2.74
CA GLU A 134 -12.36 -8.37 -3.22
C GLU A 134 -11.17 -8.47 -4.18
N ILE A 135 -10.69 -7.34 -4.69
CA ILE A 135 -9.60 -7.28 -5.67
C ILE A 135 -8.26 -7.36 -4.95
N ALA A 136 -7.43 -8.33 -5.32
CA ALA A 136 -6.03 -8.40 -4.91
C ALA A 136 -5.13 -7.69 -5.92
N ASP A 137 -5.40 -7.88 -7.22
CA ASP A 137 -4.62 -7.25 -8.29
C ASP A 137 -5.42 -7.16 -9.61
N LEU A 138 -5.01 -6.23 -10.50
CA LEU A 138 -5.57 -6.00 -11.83
C LEU A 138 -4.45 -5.76 -12.83
N TYR A 139 -4.46 -6.48 -13.95
CA TYR A 139 -3.51 -6.26 -15.04
C TYR A 139 -4.04 -6.76 -16.39
N PRO A 140 -3.45 -6.32 -17.52
CA PRO A 140 -3.86 -6.77 -18.83
C PRO A 140 -3.55 -8.27 -19.03
N LEU A 141 -4.26 -8.90 -19.95
CA LEU A 141 -4.01 -10.28 -20.34
C LEU A 141 -2.67 -10.40 -21.07
N SER A 142 -1.99 -11.52 -20.86
CA SER A 142 -0.88 -11.88 -21.72
C SER A 142 -1.39 -12.19 -23.15
N PRO A 143 -0.53 -12.10 -24.19
CA PRO A 143 -0.93 -12.42 -25.56
C PRO A 143 -1.55 -13.81 -25.72
N MET A 144 -1.09 -14.81 -24.97
CA MET A 144 -1.66 -16.15 -24.97
C MET A 144 -3.07 -16.15 -24.37
N GLN A 145 -3.27 -15.49 -23.25
CA GLN A 145 -4.59 -15.36 -22.61
C GLN A 145 -5.58 -14.61 -23.50
N GLN A 146 -5.14 -13.56 -24.20
CA GLN A 146 -5.97 -12.85 -25.19
C GLN A 146 -6.43 -13.78 -26.30
N GLY A 147 -5.52 -14.62 -26.85
CA GLY A 147 -5.85 -15.61 -27.86
C GLY A 147 -6.86 -16.64 -27.35
N MET A 148 -6.67 -17.17 -26.15
CA MET A 148 -7.60 -18.12 -25.52
C MET A 148 -8.97 -17.50 -25.27
N LEU A 149 -9.01 -16.28 -24.77
CA LEU A 149 -10.27 -15.54 -24.53
C LEU A 149 -11.01 -15.29 -25.85
N PHE A 150 -10.28 -14.88 -26.90
CA PHE A 150 -10.86 -14.69 -28.22
C PHE A 150 -11.54 -15.96 -28.75
N HIS A 151 -10.85 -17.10 -28.71
CA HIS A 151 -11.42 -18.38 -29.11
C HIS A 151 -12.64 -18.75 -28.28
N SER A 152 -12.59 -18.56 -26.96
CA SER A 152 -13.72 -18.88 -26.06
C SER A 152 -14.95 -18.01 -26.30
N LEU A 153 -14.79 -16.79 -26.84
CA LEU A 153 -15.89 -15.89 -27.15
C LEU A 153 -16.52 -16.17 -28.55
N PHE A 154 -15.74 -16.72 -29.48
CA PHE A 154 -16.16 -16.95 -30.87
C PHE A 154 -16.60 -18.40 -31.14
N GLU A 155 -16.30 -19.36 -30.28
CA GLU A 155 -16.71 -20.76 -30.43
C GLU A 155 -18.07 -20.99 -29.78
N GLU A 156 -19.07 -21.32 -30.58
CA GLU A 156 -20.46 -21.57 -30.13
C GLU A 156 -20.60 -22.74 -29.13
N GLU A 157 -19.69 -23.71 -29.15
CA GLU A 157 -19.73 -24.90 -28.27
C GLU A 157 -18.90 -24.73 -26.99
N GLY A 158 -18.13 -23.64 -26.81
CA GLY A 158 -17.49 -23.21 -25.57
C GLY A 158 -16.62 -24.20 -24.80
N ALA A 159 -16.22 -25.32 -25.43
CA ALA A 159 -15.47 -26.39 -24.77
C ALA A 159 -13.94 -26.33 -24.96
N SER A 160 -13.47 -25.36 -25.76
CA SER A 160 -12.04 -25.18 -25.99
C SER A 160 -11.33 -24.76 -24.71
N TYR A 161 -10.17 -25.38 -24.46
CA TYR A 161 -9.32 -25.15 -23.28
C TYR A 161 -9.86 -25.68 -21.95
N ILE A 162 -10.91 -26.51 -21.93
CA ILE A 162 -11.34 -27.22 -20.72
C ILE A 162 -10.52 -28.52 -20.62
N ASN A 163 -9.74 -28.64 -19.55
CA ASN A 163 -9.02 -29.87 -19.23
C ASN A 163 -9.74 -30.60 -18.09
N GLN A 164 -10.05 -31.88 -18.30
CA GLN A 164 -10.66 -32.70 -17.27
C GLN A 164 -9.73 -33.89 -16.95
N LEU A 165 -9.42 -34.02 -15.64
CA LEU A 165 -8.74 -35.20 -15.12
C LEU A 165 -9.74 -36.08 -14.37
N ARG A 166 -9.80 -37.38 -14.73
CA ARG A 166 -10.59 -38.36 -14.01
C ARG A 166 -9.67 -39.42 -13.42
N ALA A 167 -9.78 -39.63 -12.11
CA ALA A 167 -9.00 -40.60 -11.38
C ALA A 167 -9.88 -41.37 -10.38
N GLU A 168 -9.63 -42.66 -10.18
CA GLU A 168 -10.23 -43.43 -9.11
C GLU A 168 -9.28 -43.45 -7.92
N VAL A 169 -9.76 -43.01 -6.76
CA VAL A 169 -8.96 -42.93 -5.52
C VAL A 169 -9.62 -43.76 -4.44
N ARG A 170 -8.89 -44.75 -3.86
CA ARG A 170 -9.39 -45.55 -2.75
C ARG A 170 -9.00 -44.94 -1.41
N GLY A 171 -9.94 -44.97 -0.47
CA GLY A 171 -9.71 -44.46 0.87
C GLY A 171 -9.55 -42.93 0.95
N LEU A 172 -10.17 -42.23 0.01
CA LEU A 172 -10.14 -40.73 0.02
C LEU A 172 -10.89 -40.16 1.21
N ASP A 173 -10.19 -39.38 2.04
CA ASP A 173 -10.81 -38.48 2.99
C ASP A 173 -11.25 -37.19 2.28
N VAL A 174 -12.54 -37.09 2.02
CA VAL A 174 -13.12 -36.01 1.20
C VAL A 174 -12.90 -34.63 1.84
N GLU A 175 -12.97 -34.53 3.16
CA GLU A 175 -12.81 -33.24 3.86
C GLU A 175 -11.35 -32.78 3.81
N ARG A 176 -10.40 -33.66 4.02
CA ARG A 176 -8.97 -33.35 3.86
C ARG A 176 -8.61 -33.00 2.44
N PHE A 177 -9.19 -33.72 1.48
CA PHE A 177 -8.97 -33.43 0.06
C PHE A 177 -9.51 -32.04 -0.32
N ARG A 178 -10.71 -31.68 0.14
CA ARG A 178 -11.29 -30.35 -0.07
C ARG A 178 -10.43 -29.27 0.57
N ALA A 179 -10.01 -29.45 1.81
CA ALA A 179 -9.13 -28.51 2.51
C ALA A 179 -7.79 -28.32 1.80
N ALA A 180 -7.20 -29.41 1.27
CA ALA A 180 -5.96 -29.33 0.49
C ALA A 180 -6.14 -28.53 -0.80
N TRP A 181 -7.23 -28.74 -1.55
CA TRP A 181 -7.54 -27.95 -2.74
C TRP A 181 -7.79 -26.48 -2.41
N GLN A 182 -8.51 -26.19 -1.32
CA GLN A 182 -8.69 -24.80 -0.87
C GLN A 182 -7.34 -24.13 -0.57
N ALA A 183 -6.43 -24.84 0.13
CA ALA A 183 -5.10 -24.31 0.41
C ALA A 183 -4.29 -24.06 -0.88
N VAL A 184 -4.44 -24.88 -1.91
CA VAL A 184 -3.82 -24.67 -3.21
C VAL A 184 -4.41 -23.42 -3.89
N VAL A 185 -5.73 -23.26 -3.90
CA VAL A 185 -6.40 -22.04 -4.45
C VAL A 185 -5.94 -20.79 -3.72
N ASP A 186 -5.84 -20.83 -2.40
CA ASP A 186 -5.43 -19.69 -1.58
C ASP A 186 -3.96 -19.32 -1.79
N SER A 187 -3.12 -20.32 -2.07
CA SER A 187 -1.67 -20.12 -2.28
C SER A 187 -1.29 -19.68 -3.70
N HIS A 188 -2.20 -19.78 -4.67
CA HIS A 188 -1.89 -19.52 -6.08
C HIS A 188 -2.85 -18.50 -6.69
N ASP A 189 -2.36 -17.31 -6.95
CA ASP A 189 -3.14 -16.19 -7.50
C ASP A 189 -3.82 -16.54 -8.84
N VAL A 190 -3.13 -17.29 -9.70
CA VAL A 190 -3.67 -17.71 -11.00
C VAL A 190 -4.96 -18.53 -10.88
N LEU A 191 -5.17 -19.24 -9.78
CA LEU A 191 -6.39 -20.01 -9.53
C LEU A 191 -7.55 -19.15 -9.03
N ARG A 192 -7.26 -17.89 -8.67
CA ARG A 192 -8.25 -16.89 -8.28
C ARG A 192 -8.48 -15.83 -9.35
N ALA A 193 -7.95 -16.06 -10.55
CA ALA A 193 -8.08 -15.15 -11.68
C ALA A 193 -9.47 -15.22 -12.32
N ASN A 194 -10.00 -14.06 -12.66
CA ASN A 194 -11.18 -13.86 -13.49
C ASN A 194 -10.82 -12.92 -14.64
N PHE A 195 -11.62 -12.92 -15.71
CA PHE A 195 -11.42 -12.03 -16.85
C PHE A 195 -12.60 -11.09 -17.01
N VAL A 196 -12.32 -9.80 -17.22
CA VAL A 196 -13.32 -8.76 -17.42
C VAL A 196 -13.00 -8.03 -18.72
N SER A 197 -13.98 -7.93 -19.62
CA SER A 197 -13.84 -7.32 -20.95
C SER A 197 -14.66 -6.02 -21.12
N SER A 198 -15.20 -5.48 -20.04
CA SER A 198 -16.20 -4.37 -20.10
C SER A 198 -15.56 -2.98 -20.29
N PHE A 199 -14.24 -2.82 -20.23
CA PHE A 199 -13.56 -1.51 -20.18
C PHE A 199 -12.55 -1.28 -21.31
N GLY A 200 -12.81 -1.82 -22.49
CA GLY A 200 -11.93 -1.71 -23.65
C GLY A 200 -11.04 -2.94 -23.80
N GLU A 201 -9.78 -2.89 -23.35
CA GLU A 201 -8.93 -4.08 -23.32
C GLU A 201 -9.34 -5.02 -22.17
N PRO A 202 -9.37 -6.34 -22.44
CA PRO A 202 -9.66 -7.30 -21.38
C PRO A 202 -8.64 -7.27 -20.25
N LEU A 203 -9.13 -7.31 -19.01
CA LEU A 203 -8.30 -7.32 -17.83
C LEU A 203 -8.42 -8.64 -17.08
N GLN A 204 -7.33 -9.07 -16.48
CA GLN A 204 -7.27 -10.16 -15.52
C GLN A 204 -7.43 -9.58 -14.12
N VAL A 205 -8.39 -10.10 -13.36
CA VAL A 205 -8.70 -9.73 -11.99
C VAL A 205 -8.28 -10.87 -11.08
N ILE A 206 -7.36 -10.62 -10.18
CA ILE A 206 -7.02 -11.56 -9.11
C ILE A 206 -7.90 -11.26 -7.90
N ARG A 207 -8.68 -12.23 -7.47
CA ARG A 207 -9.49 -12.08 -6.26
C ARG A 207 -8.69 -12.41 -5.01
N LYS A 208 -8.95 -11.70 -3.92
CA LYS A 208 -8.34 -11.99 -2.60
C LYS A 208 -8.71 -13.38 -2.11
N GLN A 209 -9.95 -13.81 -2.36
CA GLN A 209 -10.45 -15.12 -1.94
C GLN A 209 -11.31 -15.75 -3.04
N ARG A 210 -11.23 -17.07 -3.16
CA ARG A 210 -12.09 -17.89 -4.02
C ARG A 210 -12.30 -19.25 -3.38
N ALA A 211 -13.55 -19.68 -3.25
CA ALA A 211 -13.83 -21.04 -2.80
C ALA A 211 -13.51 -22.06 -3.89
N ALA A 212 -12.81 -23.13 -3.54
CA ALA A 212 -12.73 -24.31 -4.37
C ALA A 212 -14.12 -24.98 -4.43
N VAL A 213 -14.63 -25.17 -5.65
CA VAL A 213 -15.97 -25.76 -5.84
C VAL A 213 -15.85 -27.25 -5.94
N SER A 214 -16.61 -27.98 -5.13
CA SER A 214 -16.68 -29.43 -5.16
C SER A 214 -18.12 -29.86 -5.45
N TYR A 215 -18.31 -30.68 -6.47
CA TYR A 215 -19.62 -31.28 -6.77
C TYR A 215 -19.55 -32.77 -6.46
N THR A 216 -20.54 -33.27 -5.75
CA THR A 216 -20.82 -34.70 -5.65
C THR A 216 -22.04 -34.99 -6.52
N HIS A 217 -21.85 -35.69 -7.61
CA HIS A 217 -22.95 -36.33 -8.32
C HIS A 217 -23.22 -37.67 -7.66
N LEU A 218 -24.43 -37.86 -7.21
CA LEU A 218 -24.98 -39.15 -6.84
C LEU A 218 -25.48 -39.86 -8.09
#